data_62b2f93c821c52d357544f07d2df9451
#
_entry.id   62b2f93c821c52d357544f07d2df9451
#
_cell.length_a   1.000
_cell.length_b   1.000
_cell.length_c   1.000
_cell.angle_alpha   90.00
_cell.angle_beta   90.00
_cell.angle_gamma   90.00
#
_symmetry.space_group_name_H-M   'P 1'
#
loop_
_entity.id
_entity.type
_entity.pdbx_description
1 polymer ?
#
loop_
_entity_poly.entity_id
_entity_poly.type
_entity_poly.pdbx_seq_one_letter_code
_entity_poly.pdbx_strand_id
1 'polypeptide(L)'
;MSVFTRSAADRESLLLPELVSLTSHHRANCVEYQRILSSLGVDPEFERIADLPWLPVRMFKTHDLKSIPDADVFKTLTSSGTTGAGASRIYLDKDAAAAQTRHLGATLQEVLGPERLPMLMVDTVGIIKNRRSFSARGAGVLGMANFGRKHTYVLDEDDQPDVEAVNGFSPSTGNGRS
;
A
#
# COMPACT_ATOMS: atom_id res chain seq x y z
N MET A 1 8.36 -2.46 -21.05
CA MET A 1 7.11 -1.76 -21.40
C MET A 1 6.51 -1.24 -20.10
N SER A 2 6.25 0.06 -19.99
CA SER A 2 5.74 0.69 -18.76
C SER A 2 4.35 0.15 -18.40
N VAL A 3 4.07 0.03 -17.10
CA VAL A 3 2.74 -0.38 -16.61
C VAL A 3 1.65 0.62 -17.02
N PHE A 4 2.02 1.88 -17.28
CA PHE A 4 1.09 2.94 -17.66
C PHE A 4 0.70 2.92 -19.14
N THR A 5 1.47 2.25 -20.01
CA THR A 5 1.24 2.24 -21.48
C THR A 5 0.63 0.93 -22.00
N ARG A 6 0.33 -0.02 -21.13
CA ARG A 6 -0.30 -1.30 -21.52
C ARG A 6 -1.75 -1.09 -21.94
N SER A 7 -2.17 -1.77 -23.02
CA SER A 7 -3.57 -1.82 -23.39
C SER A 7 -4.45 -2.50 -22.32
N ALA A 8 -5.77 -2.31 -22.36
CA ALA A 8 -6.69 -3.00 -21.47
C ALA A 8 -6.60 -4.51 -21.62
N ALA A 9 -6.52 -4.99 -22.87
CA ALA A 9 -6.42 -6.42 -23.18
C ALA A 9 -5.12 -7.04 -22.65
N ASP A 10 -3.98 -6.36 -22.81
CA ASP A 10 -2.69 -6.82 -22.26
C ASP A 10 -2.72 -6.88 -20.74
N ARG A 11 -3.36 -5.89 -20.10
CA ARG A 11 -3.52 -5.90 -18.63
C ARG A 11 -4.38 -7.05 -18.18
N GLU A 12 -5.50 -7.30 -18.86
CA GLU A 12 -6.41 -8.39 -18.51
C GLU A 12 -5.72 -9.75 -18.66
N SER A 13 -5.03 -10.00 -19.77
CA SER A 13 -4.31 -11.26 -20.01
C SER A 13 -3.22 -11.54 -18.98
N LEU A 14 -2.58 -10.51 -18.43
CA LEU A 14 -1.55 -10.65 -17.39
C LEU A 14 -2.14 -10.81 -16.00
N LEU A 15 -3.20 -10.08 -15.68
CA LEU A 15 -3.74 -10.01 -14.32
C LEU A 15 -4.75 -11.12 -14.03
N LEU A 16 -5.52 -11.56 -15.02
CA LEU A 16 -6.57 -12.55 -14.80
C LEU A 16 -6.05 -13.86 -14.19
N PRO A 17 -4.99 -14.51 -14.71
CA PRO A 17 -4.47 -15.74 -14.11
C PRO A 17 -4.03 -15.56 -12.66
N GLU A 18 -3.36 -14.45 -12.35
CA GLU A 18 -2.90 -14.13 -11.01
C GLU A 18 -4.07 -13.90 -10.04
N LEU A 19 -5.07 -13.14 -10.47
CA LEU A 19 -6.26 -12.84 -9.66
C LEU A 19 -7.12 -14.09 -9.44
N VAL A 20 -7.23 -14.98 -10.43
CA VAL A 20 -7.90 -16.28 -10.29
C VAL A 20 -7.17 -17.15 -9.26
N SER A 21 -5.84 -17.21 -9.35
CA SER A 21 -5.01 -17.94 -8.41
C SER A 21 -5.16 -17.41 -6.98
N LEU A 22 -5.13 -16.08 -6.81
CA LEU A 22 -5.35 -15.44 -5.50
C LEU A 22 -6.76 -15.69 -4.96
N THR A 23 -7.78 -15.61 -5.80
CA THR A 23 -9.17 -15.90 -5.41
C THR A 23 -9.31 -17.33 -4.90
N SER A 24 -8.71 -18.28 -5.62
CA SER A 24 -8.71 -19.70 -5.23
C SER A 24 -7.93 -19.91 -3.91
N HIS A 25 -6.78 -19.29 -3.77
CA HIS A 25 -6.00 -19.32 -2.53
C HIS A 25 -6.79 -18.79 -1.34
N HIS A 26 -7.40 -17.62 -1.46
CA HIS A 26 -8.19 -17.02 -0.38
C HIS A 26 -9.46 -17.82 -0.06
N ARG A 27 -10.11 -18.40 -1.07
CA ARG A 27 -11.25 -19.30 -0.87
C ARG A 27 -10.88 -20.54 -0.06
N ALA A 28 -9.69 -21.12 -0.32
CA ALA A 28 -9.22 -22.30 0.38
C ALA A 28 -8.74 -22.02 1.81
N ASN A 29 -8.19 -20.81 2.08
CA ASN A 29 -7.49 -20.52 3.33
C ASN A 29 -8.19 -19.49 4.22
N CYS A 30 -9.31 -18.89 3.79
CA CYS A 30 -10.11 -17.95 4.59
C CYS A 30 -11.56 -18.44 4.70
N VAL A 31 -11.93 -18.99 5.84
CA VAL A 31 -13.28 -19.54 6.10
C VAL A 31 -14.37 -18.49 5.89
N GLU A 32 -14.15 -17.26 6.33
CA GLU A 32 -15.09 -16.16 6.16
C GLU A 32 -15.32 -15.84 4.67
N TYR A 33 -14.24 -15.76 3.90
CA TYR A 33 -14.31 -15.52 2.45
C TYR A 33 -15.01 -16.66 1.73
N GLN A 34 -14.69 -17.91 2.07
CA GLN A 34 -15.36 -19.08 1.52
C GLN A 34 -16.88 -19.05 1.76
N ARG A 35 -17.32 -18.71 2.99
CA ARG A 35 -18.75 -18.61 3.32
C ARG A 35 -19.45 -17.53 2.51
N ILE A 36 -18.80 -16.36 2.35
CA ILE A 36 -19.33 -15.26 1.54
C ILE A 36 -19.51 -15.70 0.10
N LEU A 37 -18.49 -16.28 -0.53
CA LEU A 37 -18.58 -16.73 -1.91
C LEU A 37 -19.65 -17.82 -2.11
N SER A 38 -19.75 -18.74 -1.16
CA SER A 38 -20.78 -19.79 -1.20
C SER A 38 -22.19 -19.22 -1.09
N SER A 39 -22.40 -18.20 -0.26
CA SER A 39 -23.71 -17.54 -0.10
C SER A 39 -24.10 -16.71 -1.34
N LEU A 40 -23.11 -16.24 -2.10
CA LEU A 40 -23.34 -15.48 -3.33
C LEU A 40 -23.46 -16.40 -4.57
N GLY A 41 -23.27 -17.72 -4.42
CA GLY A 41 -23.33 -18.66 -5.53
C GLY A 41 -22.25 -18.44 -6.59
N VAL A 42 -21.07 -17.93 -6.17
CA VAL A 42 -19.98 -17.60 -7.10
C VAL A 42 -19.36 -18.87 -7.67
N ASP A 43 -19.39 -18.99 -9.00
CA ASP A 43 -18.68 -20.04 -9.73
C ASP A 43 -17.15 -19.78 -9.63
N PRO A 44 -16.33 -20.83 -9.45
CA PRO A 44 -14.87 -20.68 -9.41
C PRO A 44 -14.21 -20.42 -10.77
N GLU A 45 -14.94 -20.56 -11.87
CA GLU A 45 -14.43 -20.32 -13.22
C GLU A 45 -14.68 -18.88 -13.66
N PHE A 46 -13.58 -18.16 -13.98
CA PHE A 46 -13.63 -16.76 -14.40
C PHE A 46 -12.92 -16.59 -15.73
N GLU A 47 -13.60 -16.03 -16.71
CA GLU A 47 -13.05 -15.74 -18.04
C GLU A 47 -12.55 -14.30 -18.16
N ARG A 48 -13.03 -13.40 -17.30
CA ARG A 48 -12.72 -11.96 -17.30
C ARG A 48 -12.48 -11.45 -15.90
N ILE A 49 -11.69 -10.39 -15.76
CA ILE A 49 -11.51 -9.70 -14.47
C ILE A 49 -12.85 -9.21 -13.91
N ALA A 50 -13.77 -8.79 -14.78
CA ALA A 50 -15.09 -8.30 -14.36
C ALA A 50 -15.98 -9.38 -13.71
N ASP A 51 -15.69 -10.65 -13.95
CA ASP A 51 -16.45 -11.78 -13.39
C ASP A 51 -15.93 -12.19 -12.01
N LEU A 52 -14.75 -11.72 -11.62
CA LEU A 52 -14.17 -12.03 -10.31
C LEU A 52 -15.03 -11.46 -9.17
N PRO A 53 -15.17 -12.20 -8.06
CA PRO A 53 -15.92 -11.72 -6.91
C PRO A 53 -15.22 -10.53 -6.27
N TRP A 54 -15.97 -9.49 -6.01
CA TRP A 54 -15.49 -8.31 -5.28
C TRP A 54 -16.20 -8.20 -3.94
N LEU A 55 -15.50 -7.68 -2.95
CA LEU A 55 -16.05 -7.44 -1.62
C LEU A 55 -16.06 -5.94 -1.32
N PRO A 56 -17.16 -5.40 -0.73
CA PRO A 56 -17.16 -4.04 -0.23
C PRO A 56 -16.05 -3.84 0.81
N VAL A 57 -15.29 -2.76 0.72
CA VAL A 57 -14.16 -2.45 1.62
C VAL A 57 -14.59 -2.44 3.10
N ARG A 58 -15.86 -2.09 3.41
CA ARG A 58 -16.36 -2.13 4.79
C ARG A 58 -16.33 -3.53 5.41
N MET A 59 -16.31 -4.60 4.61
CA MET A 59 -16.24 -5.97 5.12
C MET A 59 -14.93 -6.25 5.86
N PHE A 60 -13.83 -5.59 5.48
CA PHE A 60 -12.57 -5.63 6.23
C PHE A 60 -12.64 -4.97 7.62
N LYS A 61 -13.74 -4.28 7.95
CA LYS A 61 -14.01 -3.75 9.28
C LYS A 61 -14.80 -4.71 10.16
N THR A 62 -15.63 -5.55 9.53
CA THR A 62 -16.63 -6.38 10.23
C THR A 62 -16.28 -7.86 10.23
N HIS A 63 -15.40 -8.29 9.32
CA HIS A 63 -14.98 -9.68 9.15
C HIS A 63 -13.47 -9.79 9.26
N ASP A 64 -13.02 -10.93 9.76
CA ASP A 64 -11.58 -11.24 9.86
C ASP A 64 -11.13 -11.97 8.59
N LEU A 65 -10.96 -11.20 7.51
CA LEU A 65 -10.60 -11.72 6.19
C LEU A 65 -9.08 -11.98 6.13
N LYS A 66 -8.67 -13.13 6.67
CA LYS A 66 -7.28 -13.54 6.81
C LYS A 66 -7.09 -14.94 6.24
N SER A 67 -6.11 -15.12 5.35
CA SER A 67 -5.78 -16.39 4.69
C SER A 67 -4.44 -16.97 5.13
N ILE A 68 -3.89 -16.45 6.20
CA ILE A 68 -2.63 -16.91 6.80
C ILE A 68 -2.83 -17.21 8.29
N PRO A 69 -2.09 -18.16 8.88
CA PRO A 69 -2.09 -18.39 10.32
C PRO A 69 -1.65 -17.16 11.11
N ASP A 70 -2.09 -17.02 12.35
CA ASP A 70 -1.68 -15.91 13.22
C ASP A 70 -0.17 -15.82 13.42
N ALA A 71 0.51 -16.96 13.46
CA ALA A 71 1.95 -17.04 13.60
C ALA A 71 2.73 -16.45 12.41
N ASP A 72 2.11 -16.40 11.23
CA ASP A 72 2.72 -15.91 10.00
C ASP A 72 2.39 -14.43 9.74
N VAL A 73 1.54 -13.82 10.56
CA VAL A 73 1.23 -12.39 10.44
C VAL A 73 2.46 -11.57 10.83
N PHE A 74 3.11 -11.02 9.82
CA PHE A 74 4.26 -10.13 10.00
C PHE A 74 3.83 -8.69 10.32
N LYS A 75 2.73 -8.22 9.67
CA LYS A 75 2.25 -6.85 9.81
C LYS A 75 0.73 -6.79 9.64
N THR A 76 0.07 -5.99 10.47
CA THR A 76 -1.33 -5.62 10.28
C THR A 76 -1.43 -4.16 9.91
N LEU A 77 -2.02 -3.87 8.74
CA LEU A 77 -2.37 -2.51 8.33
C LEU A 77 -3.77 -2.19 8.82
N THR A 78 -3.93 -1.04 9.48
CA THR A 78 -5.23 -0.56 9.94
C THR A 78 -5.56 0.78 9.29
N SER A 79 -6.81 0.95 8.86
CA SER A 79 -7.29 2.26 8.43
C SER A 79 -7.59 3.15 9.65
N SER A 80 -7.46 4.49 9.49
CA SER A 80 -7.96 5.42 10.50
C SER A 80 -9.48 5.30 10.60
N GLY A 81 -9.97 4.81 11.71
CA GLY A 81 -11.42 4.64 11.97
C GLY A 81 -12.12 5.97 12.28
N THR A 82 -12.37 6.80 11.26
CA THR A 82 -13.02 8.11 11.42
C THR A 82 -14.54 8.06 11.66
N THR A 83 -15.18 6.91 11.63
CA THR A 83 -16.65 6.79 11.64
C THR A 83 -17.20 5.75 12.60
N GLY A 84 -16.66 5.58 13.81
CA GLY A 84 -17.27 4.71 14.85
C GLY A 84 -17.43 3.20 14.51
N ALA A 85 -17.23 2.80 13.26
CA ALA A 85 -17.44 1.43 12.75
C ALA A 85 -16.20 0.53 12.79
N GLY A 86 -15.23 0.84 13.65
CA GLY A 86 -13.96 0.09 13.72
C GLY A 86 -12.98 0.41 12.57
N ALA A 87 -11.73 0.01 12.72
CA ALA A 87 -10.71 0.11 11.69
C ALA A 87 -10.72 -1.13 10.80
N SER A 88 -10.51 -0.97 9.49
CA SER A 88 -10.24 -2.11 8.61
C SER A 88 -8.90 -2.74 9.00
N ARG A 89 -8.81 -4.07 8.92
CA ARG A 89 -7.58 -4.81 9.19
C ARG A 89 -7.18 -5.59 7.94
N ILE A 90 -5.92 -5.42 7.54
CA ILE A 90 -5.32 -6.17 6.44
C ILE A 90 -4.05 -6.82 6.97
N TYR A 91 -4.00 -8.13 6.90
CA TYR A 91 -2.90 -8.94 7.42
C TYR A 91 -1.91 -9.28 6.32
N LEU A 92 -0.64 -9.04 6.58
CA LEU A 92 0.44 -9.32 5.64
C LEU A 92 1.44 -10.27 6.31
N ASP A 93 1.82 -11.30 5.59
CA ASP A 93 3.05 -12.05 5.89
C ASP A 93 4.29 -11.27 5.43
N LYS A 94 5.48 -11.84 5.63
CA LYS A 94 6.75 -11.20 5.24
C LYS A 94 6.87 -11.02 3.73
N ASP A 95 6.39 -11.99 2.95
CA ASP A 95 6.52 -11.99 1.50
C ASP A 95 5.59 -10.96 0.86
N ALA A 96 4.34 -10.89 1.32
CA ALA A 96 3.37 -9.88 0.87
C ALA A 96 3.84 -8.46 1.25
N ALA A 97 4.37 -8.25 2.46
CA ALA A 97 4.90 -6.97 2.89
C ALA A 97 6.11 -6.54 2.04
N ALA A 98 7.02 -7.47 1.74
CA ALA A 98 8.16 -7.21 0.87
C ALA A 98 7.74 -6.95 -0.58
N ALA A 99 6.78 -7.73 -1.11
CA ALA A 99 6.22 -7.55 -2.45
C ALA A 99 5.57 -6.17 -2.59
N GLN A 100 4.76 -5.75 -1.62
CA GLN A 100 4.14 -4.43 -1.61
C GLN A 100 5.18 -3.31 -1.73
N THR A 101 6.28 -3.39 -0.96
CA THR A 101 7.35 -2.40 -1.01
C THR A 101 8.07 -2.41 -2.37
N ARG A 102 8.38 -3.59 -2.92
CA ARG A 102 9.04 -3.71 -4.23
C ARG A 102 8.18 -3.14 -5.36
N HIS A 103 6.89 -3.47 -5.38
CA HIS A 103 5.98 -3.00 -6.43
C HIS A 103 5.74 -1.49 -6.35
N LEU A 104 5.58 -0.94 -5.14
CA LEU A 104 5.51 0.50 -4.96
C LEU A 104 6.78 1.18 -5.48
N GLY A 105 7.96 0.61 -5.17
CA GLY A 105 9.25 1.08 -5.65
C GLY A 105 9.33 1.12 -7.17
N ALA A 106 9.01 0.01 -7.81
CA ALA A 106 9.04 -0.09 -9.27
C ALA A 106 8.09 0.92 -9.94
N THR A 107 6.86 1.06 -9.40
CA THR A 107 5.88 2.00 -9.93
C THR A 107 6.33 3.46 -9.81
N LEU A 108 6.89 3.83 -8.65
CA LEU A 108 7.38 5.19 -8.44
C LEU A 108 8.60 5.52 -9.27
N GLN A 109 9.51 4.57 -9.48
CA GLN A 109 10.69 4.77 -10.33
C GLN A 109 10.32 5.04 -11.80
N GLU A 110 9.21 4.52 -12.29
CA GLU A 110 8.74 4.86 -13.64
C GLU A 110 8.33 6.33 -13.79
N VAL A 111 7.92 6.98 -12.70
CA VAL A 111 7.48 8.39 -12.70
C VAL A 111 8.61 9.32 -12.26
N LEU A 112 9.32 8.95 -11.19
CA LEU A 112 10.33 9.81 -10.57
C LEU A 112 11.73 9.59 -11.14
N GLY A 113 11.92 8.53 -11.93
CA GLY A 113 13.24 8.09 -12.38
C GLY A 113 13.97 7.25 -11.33
N PRO A 114 15.16 6.71 -11.70
CA PRO A 114 15.91 5.79 -10.83
C PRO A 114 16.68 6.50 -9.71
N GLU A 115 16.84 7.82 -9.77
CA GLU A 115 17.62 8.59 -8.81
C GLU A 115 16.80 8.97 -7.59
N ARG A 116 17.42 8.86 -6.40
CA ARG A 116 16.81 9.36 -5.16
C ARG A 116 16.94 10.88 -5.11
N LEU A 117 15.82 11.57 -5.20
CA LEU A 117 15.74 13.02 -5.15
C LEU A 117 15.71 13.55 -3.71
N PRO A 118 16.18 14.80 -3.45
CA PRO A 118 15.87 15.49 -2.21
C PRO A 118 14.36 15.51 -1.98
N MET A 119 13.90 15.26 -0.76
CA MET A 119 12.48 15.08 -0.48
C MET A 119 12.03 16.04 0.62
N LEU A 120 10.99 16.80 0.29
CA LEU A 120 10.27 17.63 1.25
C LEU A 120 9.09 16.84 1.78
N MET A 121 9.04 16.64 3.09
CA MET A 121 8.02 15.87 3.79
C MET A 121 7.06 16.83 4.50
N VAL A 122 5.82 16.91 4.01
CA VAL A 122 4.78 17.73 4.66
C VAL A 122 4.24 16.94 5.86
N ASP A 123 5.06 16.82 6.86
CA ASP A 123 4.78 16.11 8.12
C ASP A 123 5.79 16.54 9.19
N THR A 124 5.58 16.09 10.44
CA THR A 124 6.52 16.28 11.55
C THR A 124 7.56 15.17 11.61
N VAL A 125 8.75 15.46 12.13
CA VAL A 125 9.76 14.42 12.41
C VAL A 125 9.23 13.37 13.41
N GLY A 126 8.28 13.76 14.27
CA GLY A 126 7.66 12.90 15.27
C GLY A 126 6.93 11.69 14.67
N ILE A 127 6.41 11.81 13.42
CA ILE A 127 5.64 10.75 12.76
C ILE A 127 6.43 9.43 12.60
N ILE A 128 7.75 9.50 12.43
CA ILE A 128 8.62 8.33 12.27
C ILE A 128 9.22 7.84 13.59
N LYS A 129 9.23 8.67 14.64
CA LYS A 129 9.78 8.32 15.95
C LYS A 129 8.82 7.46 16.77
N ASN A 130 7.53 7.64 16.59
CA ASN A 130 6.53 6.94 17.40
C ASN A 130 6.21 5.54 16.84
N ARG A 131 7.10 4.58 17.09
CA ARG A 131 6.99 3.19 16.65
C ARG A 131 5.82 2.43 17.27
N ARG A 132 5.19 2.93 18.35
CA ARG A 132 4.10 2.26 19.06
C ARG A 132 2.73 2.58 18.51
N SER A 133 2.56 3.72 17.83
CA SER A 133 1.32 4.10 17.13
C SER A 133 1.58 4.25 15.64
N PHE A 134 1.81 3.14 14.95
CA PHE A 134 2.06 3.13 13.51
C PHE A 134 0.76 3.46 12.78
N SER A 135 0.51 4.74 12.58
CA SER A 135 -0.63 5.20 11.79
C SER A 135 -0.42 4.89 10.30
N ALA A 136 -1.51 4.80 9.53
CA ALA A 136 -1.44 4.68 8.07
C ALA A 136 -0.63 5.83 7.45
N ARG A 137 -0.72 7.05 8.03
CA ARG A 137 0.07 8.24 7.68
C ARG A 137 1.58 7.97 7.88
N GLY A 138 1.99 7.47 9.04
CA GLY A 138 3.39 7.16 9.32
C GLY A 138 3.95 6.05 8.43
N ALA A 139 3.14 5.03 8.12
CA ALA A 139 3.52 3.99 7.18
C ALA A 139 3.74 4.54 5.76
N GLY A 140 2.87 5.48 5.32
CA GLY A 140 2.99 6.17 4.04
C GLY A 140 4.27 7.00 3.96
N VAL A 141 4.52 7.83 4.98
CA VAL A 141 5.74 8.66 5.08
C VAL A 141 7.01 7.80 5.02
N LEU A 142 7.09 6.72 5.81
CA LEU A 142 8.24 5.81 5.80
C LEU A 142 8.39 5.08 4.47
N GLY A 143 7.29 4.66 3.86
CA GLY A 143 7.29 4.02 2.55
C GLY A 143 7.88 4.95 1.49
N MET A 144 7.41 6.20 1.45
CA MET A 144 7.88 7.21 0.50
C MET A 144 9.31 7.67 0.77
N ALA A 145 9.73 7.72 2.03
CA ALA A 145 11.10 8.11 2.40
C ALA A 145 12.18 7.24 1.74
N ASN A 146 11.88 5.98 1.42
CA ASN A 146 12.80 5.10 0.73
C ASN A 146 13.16 5.58 -0.69
N PHE A 147 12.33 6.40 -1.32
CA PHE A 147 12.53 6.93 -2.68
C PHE A 147 13.24 8.27 -2.71
N GLY A 148 13.39 8.90 -1.54
CA GLY A 148 14.06 10.18 -1.40
C GLY A 148 15.41 10.09 -0.71
N ARG A 149 16.12 11.22 -0.74
CA ARG A 149 17.32 11.49 0.06
C ARG A 149 17.19 12.88 0.67
N LYS A 150 17.98 13.20 1.73
CA LYS A 150 17.95 14.51 2.38
C LYS A 150 16.51 14.94 2.73
N HIS A 151 15.85 14.12 3.55
CA HIS A 151 14.48 14.39 3.96
C HIS A 151 14.41 15.66 4.81
N THR A 152 13.63 16.64 4.36
CA THR A 152 13.32 17.87 5.09
C THR A 152 11.86 17.81 5.53
N TYR A 153 11.61 17.77 6.83
CA TYR A 153 10.27 17.84 7.39
C TYR A 153 9.90 19.29 7.59
N VAL A 154 8.70 19.67 7.19
CA VAL A 154 8.27 21.07 7.16
C VAL A 154 7.07 21.38 8.06
N LEU A 155 6.73 20.48 8.97
CA LEU A 155 5.83 20.77 10.06
C LEU A 155 6.59 20.67 11.40
N ASP A 156 6.28 21.58 12.32
CA ASP A 156 6.75 21.52 13.70
C ASP A 156 5.94 20.51 14.55
N GLU A 157 6.20 20.44 15.86
CA GLU A 157 5.53 19.49 16.76
C GLU A 157 4.05 19.81 16.99
N ASP A 158 3.60 21.02 16.64
CA ASP A 158 2.22 21.50 16.71
C ASP A 158 1.50 21.44 15.34
N ASP A 159 2.05 20.69 14.37
CA ASP A 159 1.56 20.57 12.98
C ASP A 159 1.51 21.94 12.23
N GLN A 160 2.31 22.96 12.67
CA GLN A 160 2.40 24.25 11.99
C GLN A 160 3.54 24.24 10.97
N PRO A 161 3.42 24.98 9.84
CA PRO A 161 4.46 25.06 8.83
C PRO A 161 5.77 25.66 9.37
N ASP A 162 6.87 24.93 9.25
CA ASP A 162 8.23 25.43 9.47
C ASP A 162 8.70 26.16 8.21
N VAL A 163 8.54 27.48 8.21
CA VAL A 163 8.88 28.34 7.06
C VAL A 163 10.39 28.36 6.79
N GLU A 164 11.23 28.22 7.80
CA GLU A 164 12.69 28.16 7.64
C GLU A 164 13.09 26.86 6.94
N ALA A 165 12.53 25.72 7.34
CA ALA A 165 12.75 24.44 6.68
C ALA A 165 12.28 24.44 5.22
N VAL A 166 11.14 25.06 4.94
CA VAL A 166 10.63 25.21 3.56
C VAL A 166 11.57 26.06 2.71
N ASN A 167 11.99 27.22 3.21
CA ASN A 167 12.89 28.14 2.50
C ASN A 167 14.30 27.57 2.32
N GLY A 168 14.76 26.77 3.26
CA GLY A 168 16.05 26.10 3.21
C GLY A 168 16.10 24.88 2.29
N PHE A 169 14.94 24.38 1.84
CA PHE A 169 14.88 23.22 0.97
C PHE A 169 15.39 23.56 -0.43
N SER A 170 16.46 22.87 -0.87
CA SER A 170 16.99 22.99 -2.22
C SER A 170 16.71 21.67 -2.99
N PRO A 171 15.93 21.74 -4.07
CA PRO A 171 15.67 20.57 -4.92
C PRO A 171 16.87 20.19 -5.80
N SER A 172 17.98 20.92 -5.72
CA SER A 172 19.14 20.69 -6.61
C SER A 172 19.68 19.26 -6.44
N THR A 173 19.58 18.50 -7.48
CA THR A 173 20.35 17.29 -7.71
C THR A 173 21.79 17.71 -7.93
N GLY A 174 22.66 17.58 -6.93
CA GLY A 174 24.05 17.97 -7.05
C GLY A 174 24.84 17.17 -8.13
N ASN A 175 24.53 17.43 -9.38
CA ASN A 175 25.34 17.08 -10.53
C ASN A 175 25.72 18.38 -11.25
N GLY A 176 26.64 19.13 -10.62
CA GLY A 176 27.51 20.02 -11.33
C GLY A 176 28.44 19.16 -12.19
N ARG A 177 28.08 18.95 -13.45
CA ARG A 177 29.08 18.62 -14.46
C ARG A 177 29.79 19.92 -14.82
N SER A 178 31.00 20.07 -14.32
CA SER A 178 32.04 20.90 -14.92
C SER A 178 32.59 20.18 -16.13
#